data_249b0a76e7f7985fdb939f76fbdb9e40
#
_entry.id   249b0a76e7f7985fdb939f76fbdb9e40
#
_cell.length_a   1.000
_cell.length_b   1.000
_cell.length_c   1.000
_cell.angle_alpha   90.00
_cell.angle_beta   90.00
_cell.angle_gamma   90.00
#
_symmetry.space_group_name_H-M   'P 1'
#
loop_
_entity.id
_entity.type
_entity.pdbx_description
1 polymer ?
#
loop_
_entity_poly.entity_id
_entity_poly.type
_entity_poly.pdbx_seq_one_letter_code
_entity_poly.pdbx_strand_id
1 'polypeptide(L)'
;ITGQTALRLIPAARQSKGNVINSPDRAADTIVSRANTTMQDGLIVNAALLFVLTLFGAPWLYLLWVIAYLTFYMLFLRIRQIGEHAAVPDLFDSDPRLNTRTTYANVIERLLFAPNRVNFHLEHHILASVPIYHLKAFHDNLRNKGAYQNTAIAPSYMAVLKHVTT
;
A
#
# COMPACT_ATOMS: atom_id res chain seq x y z
N ILE A 1 0.37 -26.43 8.91
CA ILE A 1 -0.99 -25.90 8.65
C ILE A 1 -1.27 -26.24 7.21
N THR A 2 -2.11 -27.24 7.01
CA THR A 2 -2.38 -27.88 5.72
C THR A 2 -3.19 -26.95 4.81
N GLY A 3 -2.88 -26.93 3.51
CA GLY A 3 -3.47 -26.05 2.47
C GLY A 3 -5.00 -26.13 2.30
N GLN A 4 -5.69 -26.92 3.10
CA GLN A 4 -7.16 -27.00 3.12
C GLN A 4 -7.82 -25.78 3.81
N THR A 5 -7.09 -25.05 4.65
CA THR A 5 -7.63 -23.85 5.32
C THR A 5 -7.73 -22.67 4.37
N ALA A 6 -6.80 -22.56 3.40
CA ALA A 6 -6.83 -21.50 2.39
C ALA A 6 -8.01 -21.66 1.40
N LEU A 7 -8.35 -22.90 1.04
CA LEU A 7 -9.47 -23.18 0.13
C LEU A 7 -10.86 -22.91 0.75
N ARG A 8 -10.99 -22.92 2.08
CA ARG A 8 -12.26 -22.61 2.76
C ARG A 8 -12.51 -21.11 2.94
N LEU A 9 -11.48 -20.27 2.79
CA LEU A 9 -11.61 -18.81 2.91
C LEU A 9 -12.08 -18.14 1.61
N ILE A 10 -11.94 -18.80 0.47
CA ILE A 10 -12.34 -18.25 -0.84
C ILE A 10 -13.87 -18.00 -0.93
N PRO A 11 -14.76 -18.86 -0.44
CA PRO A 11 -16.21 -18.59 -0.46
C PRO A 11 -16.61 -17.43 0.46
N ALA A 12 -15.95 -17.29 1.63
CA ALA A 12 -16.25 -16.21 2.58
C ALA A 12 -15.84 -14.82 2.05
N ALA A 13 -14.71 -14.73 1.35
CA ALA A 13 -14.28 -13.51 0.69
C ALA A 13 -15.22 -13.10 -0.46
N ARG A 14 -15.79 -14.08 -1.17
CA ARG A 14 -16.73 -13.84 -2.27
C ARG A 14 -18.12 -13.40 -1.77
N GLN A 15 -18.56 -13.88 -0.60
CA GLN A 15 -19.82 -13.45 0.03
C GLN A 15 -19.73 -12.04 0.65
N SER A 16 -18.56 -11.62 1.12
CA SER A 16 -18.35 -10.26 1.65
C SER A 16 -18.48 -9.17 0.58
N LYS A 17 -18.26 -9.49 -0.69
CA LYS A 17 -18.39 -8.53 -1.80
C LYS A 17 -19.86 -8.25 -2.21
N GLY A 18 -20.80 -9.08 -1.80
CA GLY A 18 -22.19 -9.00 -2.23
C GLY A 18 -23.10 -8.10 -1.39
N ASN A 19 -22.71 -7.71 -0.19
CA ASN A 19 -23.60 -7.01 0.77
C ASN A 19 -23.24 -5.55 1.05
N VAL A 20 -22.27 -4.94 0.36
CA VAL A 20 -21.78 -3.58 0.72
C VAL A 20 -22.29 -2.48 -0.20
N ILE A 21 -22.90 -2.79 -1.34
CA ILE A 21 -23.27 -1.74 -2.31
C ILE A 21 -24.74 -1.85 -2.71
N ASN A 22 -25.64 -1.26 -1.92
CA ASN A 22 -27.03 -1.07 -2.37
C ASN A 22 -27.56 0.36 -2.29
N SER A 23 -26.72 1.38 -2.04
CA SER A 23 -27.05 2.77 -2.36
C SER A 23 -25.77 3.60 -2.51
N PRO A 24 -25.59 4.32 -3.64
CA PRO A 24 -24.44 5.21 -3.85
C PRO A 24 -24.32 6.28 -2.76
N ASP A 25 -25.46 6.79 -2.26
CA ASP A 25 -25.52 7.80 -1.21
C ASP A 25 -24.93 7.30 0.13
N ARG A 26 -25.26 6.08 0.53
CA ARG A 26 -24.75 5.48 1.77
C ARG A 26 -23.24 5.21 1.72
N ALA A 27 -22.72 4.87 0.53
CA ALA A 27 -21.29 4.72 0.30
C ALA A 27 -20.55 6.07 0.40
N ALA A 28 -21.12 7.12 -0.21
CA ALA A 28 -20.59 8.48 -0.15
C ALA A 28 -20.55 9.01 1.29
N ASP A 29 -21.64 8.87 2.05
CA ASP A 29 -21.73 9.29 3.44
C ASP A 29 -20.71 8.55 4.33
N THR A 30 -20.51 7.26 4.08
CA THR A 30 -19.53 6.47 4.80
C THR A 30 -18.09 6.92 4.50
N ILE A 31 -17.79 7.26 3.25
CA ILE A 31 -16.48 7.77 2.83
C ILE A 31 -16.21 9.14 3.48
N VAL A 32 -17.18 10.06 3.42
CA VAL A 32 -17.08 11.39 4.02
C VAL A 32 -16.92 11.30 5.53
N SER A 33 -17.70 10.47 6.19
CA SER A 33 -17.61 10.26 7.65
C SER A 33 -16.22 9.70 8.05
N ARG A 34 -15.70 8.70 7.33
CA ARG A 34 -14.35 8.16 7.57
C ARG A 34 -13.26 9.19 7.31
N ALA A 35 -13.38 9.98 6.25
CA ALA A 35 -12.44 11.06 5.95
C ALA A 35 -12.41 12.10 7.07
N ASN A 36 -13.57 12.53 7.55
CA ASN A 36 -13.69 13.48 8.67
C ASN A 36 -13.06 12.93 9.95
N THR A 37 -13.36 11.67 10.31
CA THR A 37 -12.76 11.03 11.49
C THR A 37 -11.25 10.96 11.38
N THR A 38 -10.73 10.53 10.23
CA THR A 38 -9.28 10.46 10.00
C THR A 38 -8.60 11.83 10.08
N MET A 39 -9.25 12.89 9.56
CA MET A 39 -8.76 14.27 9.69
C MET A 39 -8.75 14.74 11.16
N GLN A 40 -9.80 14.46 11.91
CA GLN A 40 -9.89 14.81 13.33
C GLN A 40 -8.80 14.09 14.13
N ASP A 41 -8.64 12.79 13.93
CA ASP A 41 -7.58 11.99 14.57
C ASP A 41 -6.20 12.55 14.25
N GLY A 42 -5.97 12.92 12.99
CA GLY A 42 -4.73 13.56 12.56
C GLY A 42 -4.47 14.89 13.26
N LEU A 43 -5.48 15.74 13.39
CA LEU A 43 -5.37 17.03 14.09
C LEU A 43 -5.10 16.83 15.60
N ILE A 44 -5.79 15.89 16.23
CA ILE A 44 -5.60 15.58 17.66
C ILE A 44 -4.17 15.09 17.91
N VAL A 45 -3.67 14.16 17.11
CA VAL A 45 -2.31 13.62 17.26
C VAL A 45 -1.26 14.72 17.05
N ASN A 46 -1.45 15.59 16.06
CA ASN A 46 -0.53 16.70 15.80
C ASN A 46 -0.56 17.75 16.91
N ALA A 47 -1.75 18.09 17.42
CA ALA A 47 -1.89 18.98 18.57
C ALA A 47 -1.24 18.39 19.83
N ALA A 48 -1.44 17.11 20.09
CA ALA A 48 -0.80 16.40 21.20
C ALA A 48 0.73 16.39 21.07
N LEU A 49 1.26 16.13 19.89
CA LEU A 49 2.71 16.18 19.61
C LEU A 49 3.26 17.57 19.90
N LEU A 50 2.65 18.62 19.35
CA LEU A 50 3.07 20.01 19.60
C LEU A 50 3.01 20.36 21.10
N PHE A 51 1.97 19.95 21.78
CA PHE A 51 1.81 20.17 23.22
C PHE A 51 2.94 19.49 24.00
N VAL A 52 3.22 18.23 23.73
CA VAL A 52 4.31 17.49 24.39
C VAL A 52 5.66 18.16 24.13
N LEU A 53 5.96 18.52 22.89
CA LEU A 53 7.21 19.21 22.55
C LEU A 53 7.33 20.57 23.25
N THR A 54 6.20 21.27 23.46
CA THR A 54 6.17 22.54 24.19
C THR A 54 6.49 22.33 25.67
N LEU A 55 5.95 21.27 26.28
CA LEU A 55 6.26 20.91 27.69
C LEU A 55 7.76 20.61 27.89
N PHE A 56 8.40 20.01 26.90
CA PHE A 56 9.85 19.76 26.92
C PHE A 56 10.71 20.99 26.50
N GLY A 57 10.10 22.16 26.29
CA GLY A 57 10.80 23.39 25.91
C GLY A 57 11.34 23.41 24.48
N ALA A 58 10.88 22.50 23.62
CA ALA A 58 11.39 22.34 22.26
C ALA A 58 10.26 22.38 21.18
N PRO A 59 9.34 23.37 21.17
CA PRO A 59 8.24 23.43 20.20
C PRO A 59 8.71 23.54 18.75
N TRP A 60 9.89 24.08 18.53
CA TRP A 60 10.51 24.21 17.20
C TRP A 60 10.76 22.85 16.51
N LEU A 61 10.90 21.76 17.26
CA LEU A 61 10.99 20.41 16.70
C LEU A 61 9.75 20.00 15.92
N TYR A 62 8.59 20.59 16.24
CA TYR A 62 7.38 20.36 15.47
C TYR A 62 7.52 20.87 14.02
N LEU A 63 8.20 22.02 13.83
CA LEU A 63 8.49 22.50 12.47
C LEU A 63 9.39 21.55 11.70
N LEU A 64 10.40 20.96 12.35
CA LEU A 64 11.26 19.95 11.74
C LEU A 64 10.44 18.72 11.31
N TRP A 65 9.50 18.28 12.14
CA TRP A 65 8.61 17.18 11.82
C TRP A 65 7.73 17.50 10.59
N VAL A 66 7.14 18.72 10.54
CA VAL A 66 6.33 19.17 9.40
C VAL A 66 7.16 19.20 8.11
N ILE A 67 8.38 19.73 8.17
CA ILE A 67 9.30 19.77 7.02
C ILE A 67 9.61 18.34 6.54
N ALA A 68 9.96 17.45 7.46
CA ALA A 68 10.26 16.04 7.12
C ALA A 68 9.05 15.35 6.48
N TYR A 69 7.86 15.60 6.99
CA TYR A 69 6.61 15.04 6.44
C TYR A 69 6.33 15.56 5.02
N LEU A 70 6.40 16.87 4.81
CA LEU A 70 6.08 17.50 3.52
C LEU A 70 7.15 17.28 2.44
N THR A 71 8.37 16.92 2.83
CA THR A 71 9.48 16.71 1.90
C THR A 71 9.79 15.21 1.75
N PHE A 72 10.57 14.66 2.67
CA PHE A 72 11.08 13.29 2.55
C PHE A 72 9.99 12.22 2.54
N TYR A 73 9.01 12.31 3.44
CA TYR A 73 7.91 11.35 3.48
C TYR A 73 7.10 11.38 2.18
N MET A 74 6.72 12.57 1.71
CA MET A 74 5.95 12.70 0.46
C MET A 74 6.76 12.24 -0.75
N LEU A 75 8.07 12.55 -0.80
CA LEU A 75 8.95 12.08 -1.86
C LEU A 75 9.01 10.54 -1.90
N PHE A 76 9.28 9.90 -0.77
CA PHE A 76 9.37 8.46 -0.71
C PHE A 76 8.03 7.77 -1.01
N LEU A 77 6.93 8.36 -0.55
CA LEU A 77 5.59 7.88 -0.86
C LEU A 77 5.31 7.95 -2.37
N ARG A 78 5.70 9.03 -3.05
CA ARG A 78 5.54 9.17 -4.51
C ARG A 78 6.39 8.18 -5.29
N ILE A 79 7.65 8.00 -4.91
CA ILE A 79 8.53 7.00 -5.53
C ILE A 79 7.91 5.61 -5.37
N ARG A 80 7.38 5.31 -4.19
CA ARG A 80 6.69 4.06 -3.92
C ARG A 80 5.46 3.88 -4.82
N GLN A 81 4.57 4.86 -4.89
CA GLN A 81 3.37 4.81 -5.73
C GLN A 81 3.70 4.60 -7.22
N ILE A 82 4.74 5.30 -7.72
CA ILE A 82 5.24 5.08 -9.07
C ILE A 82 5.74 3.64 -9.24
N GLY A 83 6.54 3.16 -8.30
CA GLY A 83 7.06 1.79 -8.33
C GLY A 83 6.00 0.70 -8.29
N GLU A 84 4.83 0.97 -7.75
CA GLU A 84 3.74 0.02 -7.56
C GLU A 84 2.69 0.07 -8.69
N HIS A 85 2.41 1.26 -9.26
CA HIS A 85 1.29 1.48 -10.17
C HIS A 85 1.63 2.16 -11.51
N ALA A 86 2.81 2.74 -11.71
CA ALA A 86 3.13 3.39 -12.97
C ALA A 86 3.55 2.39 -14.04
N ALA A 87 3.27 2.70 -15.31
CA ALA A 87 3.61 1.88 -16.48
C ALA A 87 3.18 0.40 -16.33
N VAL A 88 2.00 0.18 -15.78
CA VAL A 88 1.30 -1.12 -15.76
C VAL A 88 0.45 -1.27 -17.03
N PRO A 89 0.03 -2.49 -17.41
CA PRO A 89 -0.72 -2.71 -18.65
C PRO A 89 -2.03 -1.90 -18.74
N ASP A 90 -2.82 -1.90 -17.67
CA ASP A 90 -4.04 -1.08 -17.58
C ASP A 90 -4.29 -0.68 -16.12
N LEU A 91 -4.10 0.60 -15.82
CA LEU A 91 -4.26 1.15 -14.46
C LEU A 91 -5.70 1.07 -13.95
N PHE A 92 -6.68 1.04 -14.83
CA PHE A 92 -8.11 1.06 -14.49
C PHE A 92 -8.77 -0.31 -14.54
N ASP A 93 -8.05 -1.36 -14.93
CA ASP A 93 -8.58 -2.72 -14.92
C ASP A 93 -8.87 -3.18 -13.48
N SER A 94 -9.90 -4.00 -13.33
CA SER A 94 -10.26 -4.62 -12.05
C SER A 94 -9.36 -5.78 -11.65
N ASP A 95 -8.58 -6.34 -12.59
CA ASP A 95 -7.61 -7.39 -12.33
C ASP A 95 -6.31 -6.81 -11.76
N PRO A 96 -5.94 -7.15 -10.52
CA PRO A 96 -4.69 -6.66 -9.93
C PRO A 96 -3.43 -6.93 -10.76
N ARG A 97 -3.44 -7.96 -11.60
CA ARG A 97 -2.30 -8.31 -12.45
C ARG A 97 -2.04 -7.27 -13.55
N LEU A 98 -3.06 -6.49 -13.91
CA LEU A 98 -2.99 -5.47 -14.94
C LEU A 98 -2.79 -4.07 -14.37
N ASN A 99 -3.27 -3.79 -13.14
CA ASN A 99 -3.27 -2.46 -12.54
C ASN A 99 -2.20 -2.24 -11.48
N THR A 100 -1.47 -3.28 -11.08
CA THR A 100 -0.36 -3.18 -10.12
C THR A 100 0.84 -4.02 -10.57
N ARG A 101 1.92 -3.93 -9.82
CA ARG A 101 3.12 -4.75 -10.04
C ARG A 101 3.75 -5.23 -8.77
N THR A 102 4.61 -6.24 -8.90
CA THR A 102 5.63 -6.58 -7.92
C THR A 102 6.94 -5.93 -8.35
N THR A 103 7.54 -5.16 -7.45
CA THR A 103 8.85 -4.54 -7.70
C THR A 103 9.88 -5.16 -6.76
N TYR A 104 10.88 -5.84 -7.31
CA TYR A 104 11.99 -6.31 -6.49
C TYR A 104 12.74 -5.11 -5.92
N ALA A 105 13.20 -5.23 -4.68
CA ALA A 105 13.84 -4.15 -3.98
C ALA A 105 15.12 -4.62 -3.32
N ASN A 106 16.20 -3.90 -3.52
CA ASN A 106 17.44 -4.08 -2.79
C ASN A 106 17.28 -3.62 -1.32
N VAL A 107 18.31 -3.76 -0.49
CA VAL A 107 18.24 -3.44 0.95
C VAL A 107 17.89 -1.96 1.17
N ILE A 108 18.48 -1.05 0.40
CA ILE A 108 18.26 0.40 0.52
C ILE A 108 16.84 0.76 0.08
N GLU A 109 16.39 0.24 -1.06
CA GLU A 109 15.04 0.47 -1.56
C GLU A 109 13.98 -0.08 -0.60
N ARG A 110 14.23 -1.24 0.03
CA ARG A 110 13.32 -1.77 1.06
C ARG A 110 13.26 -0.91 2.30
N LEU A 111 14.37 -0.30 2.69
CA LEU A 111 14.39 0.59 3.85
C LEU A 111 13.63 1.90 3.55
N LEU A 112 13.82 2.48 2.37
CA LEU A 112 13.31 3.80 2.04
C LEU A 112 11.89 3.78 1.44
N PHE A 113 11.61 2.86 0.51
CA PHE A 113 10.39 2.86 -0.29
C PHE A 113 9.45 1.70 0.04
N ALA A 114 9.99 0.56 0.46
CA ALA A 114 9.22 -0.68 0.61
C ALA A 114 9.43 -1.36 1.97
N PRO A 115 9.27 -0.63 3.11
CA PRO A 115 9.31 -1.27 4.42
C PRO A 115 8.24 -2.36 4.50
N ASN A 116 8.44 -3.33 5.40
CA ASN A 116 7.46 -4.39 5.64
C ASN A 116 7.08 -5.22 4.40
N ARG A 117 7.98 -5.33 3.42
CA ARG A 117 7.77 -6.12 2.19
C ARG A 117 6.60 -5.64 1.31
N VAL A 118 6.23 -4.38 1.37
CA VAL A 118 5.19 -3.81 0.50
C VAL A 118 5.57 -3.79 -0.99
N ASN A 119 6.82 -4.08 -1.30
CA ASN A 119 7.29 -4.30 -2.66
C ASN A 119 6.62 -5.50 -3.36
N PHE A 120 6.01 -6.42 -2.60
CA PHE A 120 5.12 -7.47 -3.10
C PHE A 120 3.68 -6.95 -3.18
N HIS A 121 3.48 -5.83 -3.89
CA HIS A 121 2.22 -5.10 -3.89
C HIS A 121 1.12 -5.80 -4.68
N LEU A 122 1.46 -6.44 -5.79
CA LEU A 122 0.53 -7.28 -6.55
C LEU A 122 -0.03 -8.41 -5.67
N GLU A 123 0.83 -9.09 -4.90
CA GLU A 123 0.42 -10.17 -4.01
C GLU A 123 -0.54 -9.68 -2.92
N HIS A 124 -0.28 -8.48 -2.40
CA HIS A 124 -1.17 -7.83 -1.46
C HIS A 124 -2.54 -7.54 -2.09
N HIS A 125 -2.59 -7.08 -3.33
CA HIS A 125 -3.85 -6.86 -4.05
C HIS A 125 -4.59 -8.14 -4.40
N ILE A 126 -3.87 -9.22 -4.75
CA ILE A 126 -4.49 -10.54 -5.01
C ILE A 126 -5.16 -11.09 -3.76
N LEU A 127 -4.49 -10.99 -2.60
CA LEU A 127 -5.01 -11.50 -1.33
C LEU A 127 -4.55 -10.64 -0.15
N ALA A 128 -5.30 -9.57 0.13
CA ALA A 128 -4.99 -8.59 1.18
C ALA A 128 -4.96 -9.19 2.61
N SER A 129 -5.51 -10.39 2.82
CA SER A 129 -5.48 -11.09 4.11
C SER A 129 -4.16 -11.80 4.42
N VAL A 130 -3.23 -11.87 3.45
CA VAL A 130 -1.90 -12.45 3.69
C VAL A 130 -1.08 -11.50 4.55
N PRO A 131 -0.58 -11.94 5.72
CA PRO A 131 0.30 -11.12 6.54
C PRO A 131 1.55 -10.70 5.78
N ILE A 132 2.02 -9.48 6.03
CA ILE A 132 3.18 -8.88 5.32
C ILE A 132 4.44 -9.74 5.35
N TYR A 133 4.70 -10.44 6.44
CA TYR A 133 5.85 -11.32 6.57
C TYR A 133 5.75 -12.62 5.74
N HIS A 134 4.55 -12.97 5.28
CA HIS A 134 4.30 -14.12 4.38
C HIS A 134 4.19 -13.73 2.90
N LEU A 135 4.17 -12.44 2.53
CA LEU A 135 4.03 -12.00 1.15
C LEU A 135 5.10 -12.59 0.22
N LYS A 136 6.35 -12.69 0.70
CA LYS A 136 7.40 -13.34 -0.11
C LYS A 136 7.12 -14.82 -0.39
N ALA A 137 6.71 -15.57 0.62
CA ALA A 137 6.37 -16.98 0.44
C ALA A 137 5.13 -17.16 -0.46
N PHE A 138 4.18 -16.24 -0.38
CA PHE A 138 3.02 -16.20 -1.26
C PHE A 138 3.44 -15.88 -2.70
N HIS A 139 4.32 -14.91 -2.92
CA HIS A 139 4.93 -14.63 -4.21
C HIS A 139 5.59 -15.89 -4.82
N ASP A 140 6.46 -16.55 -4.05
CA ASP A 140 7.17 -17.75 -4.53
C ASP A 140 6.18 -18.86 -4.93
N ASN A 141 5.09 -19.05 -4.17
CA ASN A 141 4.01 -20.00 -4.50
C ASN A 141 3.27 -19.64 -5.80
N LEU A 142 2.91 -18.37 -5.98
CA LEU A 142 2.25 -17.89 -7.19
C LEU A 142 3.16 -18.05 -8.41
N ARG A 143 4.45 -17.75 -8.27
CA ARG A 143 5.45 -17.90 -9.32
C ARG A 143 5.58 -19.36 -9.75
N ASN A 144 5.67 -20.28 -8.81
CA ASN A 144 5.76 -21.72 -9.09
C ASN A 144 4.50 -22.26 -9.78
N LYS A 145 3.36 -21.61 -9.61
CA LYS A 145 2.09 -21.94 -10.28
C LYS A 145 1.91 -21.24 -11.63
N GLY A 146 2.88 -20.46 -12.08
CA GLY A 146 2.80 -19.73 -13.35
C GLY A 146 1.79 -18.58 -13.35
N ALA A 147 1.45 -18.03 -12.17
CA ALA A 147 0.41 -16.99 -12.03
C ALA A 147 0.83 -15.61 -12.56
N TYR A 148 2.10 -15.41 -12.90
CA TYR A 148 2.65 -14.12 -13.35
C TYR A 148 2.69 -13.96 -14.87
N GLN A 149 1.93 -14.74 -15.62
CA GLN A 149 1.80 -14.51 -17.05
C GLN A 149 1.09 -13.17 -17.28
N ASN A 150 1.70 -12.32 -18.11
CA ASN A 150 1.22 -10.98 -18.45
C ASN A 150 1.17 -9.98 -17.27
N THR A 151 1.93 -10.23 -16.19
CA THR A 151 2.00 -9.31 -15.07
C THR A 151 3.25 -8.43 -15.14
N ALA A 152 3.15 -7.20 -14.65
CA ALA A 152 4.29 -6.31 -14.56
C ALA A 152 5.17 -6.67 -13.33
N ILE A 153 6.39 -7.14 -13.59
CA ILE A 153 7.41 -7.35 -12.55
C ILE A 153 8.61 -6.46 -12.89
N ALA A 154 9.05 -5.65 -11.94
CA ALA A 154 10.21 -4.78 -12.11
C ALA A 154 11.40 -5.25 -11.25
N PRO A 155 12.64 -5.11 -11.75
CA PRO A 155 13.84 -5.54 -11.02
C PRO A 155 14.21 -4.60 -9.86
N SER A 156 13.77 -3.34 -9.88
CA SER A 156 14.00 -2.36 -8.81
C SER A 156 13.07 -1.14 -8.96
N TYR A 157 12.92 -0.36 -7.89
CA TYR A 157 12.21 0.93 -7.93
C TYR A 157 12.91 1.92 -8.86
N MET A 158 14.23 1.95 -8.85
CA MET A 158 15.01 2.82 -9.75
C MET A 158 14.83 2.44 -11.22
N ALA A 159 14.67 1.16 -11.55
CA ALA A 159 14.39 0.73 -12.91
C ALA A 159 13.01 1.21 -13.39
N VAL A 160 11.99 1.19 -12.52
CA VAL A 160 10.67 1.75 -12.84
C VAL A 160 10.75 3.26 -13.04
N LEU A 161 11.40 3.98 -12.13
CA LEU A 161 11.58 5.43 -12.26
C LEU A 161 12.25 5.79 -13.58
N LYS A 162 13.35 5.11 -13.92
CA LYS A 162 14.02 5.33 -15.20
C LYS A 162 13.09 5.09 -16.38
N HIS A 163 12.31 4.02 -16.36
CA HIS A 163 11.38 3.67 -17.45
C HIS A 163 10.27 4.71 -17.65
N VAL A 164 9.77 5.34 -16.58
CA VAL A 164 8.68 6.33 -16.68
C VAL A 164 9.17 7.76 -16.96
N THR A 165 10.50 8.00 -16.88
CA THR A 165 11.11 9.33 -17.13
C THR A 165 11.86 9.42 -18.46
N THR A 166 11.99 8.31 -19.18
CA THR A 166 12.58 8.25 -20.55
C THR A 166 11.50 8.06 -21.59
#